data_be52a9cad26c268540d485b4c8912473
#
_entry.id   be52a9cad26c268540d485b4c8912473
#
_cell.length_a   1.000
_cell.length_b   1.000
_cell.length_c   1.000
_cell.angle_alpha   90.00
_cell.angle_beta   90.00
_cell.angle_gamma   90.00
#
_symmetry.space_group_name_H-M   'P 1'
#
loop_
_entity.id
_entity.type
_entity.pdbx_description
1 polymer ?
#
loop_
_entity_poly.entity_id
_entity_poly.type
_entity_poly.pdbx_seq_one_letter_code
_entity_poly.pdbx_strand_id
1 'polypeptide(L)'
;MNCTNCCSDSTFESIVAYNASGVKHNVVLNDTLSEHSIMAQITKHADQLYLPRPPRWALLHNAFSMSGNAEKPYFDIGVAIPKAVVADLYDEMLPLMSSTLHTLSESLPDFVTFNSSIVDQMQWERVADVELSDGTSEAECNLFALVNEFCCNAILPPIIGAQFTESYQLLATDLAALNSRYWAVALGLPRLSPIPGLPGAALSQKRLIHNFTRMFGELTNPAVRRVPDDDESVSGDETDADVVTPVTKLNKLFTEHDLPLAARASVTLQLVHDIVAEVVPLVFWTLLHVYASSDGSAAKAFEVIPTGKIIAETKPWAPAFQPPSIHPSFPSPPAITFDPTFSELPADLMPYLHSCINESRRLYSCSALTYQLMAPITIYDPNSTVKQDTWILDADSYIDIGLSQSLINSSPAIFPEPKVYRPDRFTTIPYPPSTSPSHPYKSALTLAILTGIFQLWEVAPAPKKSFFDHMNEAREEAQIGAAALSNEQKAAKNVQLKEKREKEGKVGKWVIPKAIDGASVKLPKADVRVRIRRREGLPAGGFGMRRVG
;
A
#
# COMPACT_ATOMS: atom_id res chain seq x y z
N MET A 1 2.65 17.92 26.34
CA MET A 1 2.04 17.20 27.49
C MET A 1 2.87 15.97 27.75
N ASN A 2 3.51 15.89 28.92
CA ASN A 2 4.45 14.80 29.24
C ASN A 2 3.71 13.53 29.59
N CYS A 3 3.76 12.55 28.72
CA CYS A 3 3.35 11.18 28.99
C CYS A 3 4.50 10.41 29.66
N THR A 4 4.91 10.82 30.87
CA THR A 4 6.07 10.23 31.56
C THR A 4 5.71 9.08 32.51
N ASN A 5 4.44 8.64 32.57
CA ASN A 5 4.04 7.58 33.50
C ASN A 5 3.45 6.31 32.86
N CYS A 6 3.69 6.08 31.57
CA CYS A 6 3.17 4.86 30.90
C CYS A 6 4.24 3.78 30.65
N CYS A 7 5.39 3.85 31.30
CA CYS A 7 6.48 2.87 31.12
C CYS A 7 6.93 2.25 32.44
N SER A 8 6.04 1.63 33.19
CA SER A 8 6.46 0.66 34.19
C SER A 8 5.35 -0.38 34.41
N ASP A 9 5.70 -1.59 34.02
CA ASP A 9 5.08 -2.87 34.33
C ASP A 9 3.68 -3.19 33.80
N SER A 10 3.71 -4.12 32.84
CA SER A 10 2.79 -5.24 32.61
C SER A 10 1.30 -4.99 32.90
N THR A 11 0.50 -5.01 31.83
CA THR A 11 -0.94 -5.32 31.82
C THR A 11 -1.94 -4.16 31.97
N PHE A 12 -1.59 -2.92 31.72
CA PHE A 12 -2.59 -1.85 31.72
C PHE A 12 -2.81 -1.30 30.31
N GLU A 13 -3.81 -1.81 29.63
CA GLU A 13 -4.35 -1.22 28.42
C GLU A 13 -5.52 -0.31 28.81
N SER A 14 -5.41 0.96 28.47
CA SER A 14 -6.43 1.94 28.82
C SER A 14 -7.01 2.60 27.58
N ILE A 15 -8.32 2.58 27.45
CA ILE A 15 -9.03 3.54 26.60
C ILE A 15 -8.99 4.89 27.33
N VAL A 16 -8.36 5.87 26.72
CA VAL A 16 -8.28 7.22 27.30
C VAL A 16 -9.43 8.04 26.73
N ALA A 17 -10.46 8.28 27.52
CA ALA A 17 -11.53 9.20 27.20
C ALA A 17 -11.28 10.55 27.87
N TYR A 18 -11.52 11.64 27.16
CA TYR A 18 -11.39 13.01 27.65
C TYR A 18 -12.74 13.72 27.47
N ASN A 19 -13.17 14.48 28.45
CA ASN A 19 -14.29 15.39 28.27
C ASN A 19 -13.79 16.75 27.71
N ALA A 20 -14.73 17.63 27.32
CA ALA A 20 -14.44 18.96 26.79
C ALA A 20 -13.65 19.87 27.75
N SER A 21 -13.68 19.58 29.06
CA SER A 21 -12.94 20.28 30.11
C SER A 21 -11.53 19.71 30.35
N GLY A 22 -11.10 18.71 29.60
CA GLY A 22 -9.77 18.08 29.71
C GLY A 22 -9.62 17.15 30.92
N VAL A 23 -10.71 16.76 31.58
CA VAL A 23 -10.69 15.80 32.68
C VAL A 23 -10.50 14.39 32.11
N LYS A 24 -9.42 13.78 32.52
CA LYS A 24 -9.05 12.42 32.13
C LYS A 24 -9.93 11.39 32.81
N HIS A 25 -10.71 10.66 32.08
CA HIS A 25 -11.29 9.41 32.57
C HIS A 25 -10.42 8.26 32.06
N ASN A 26 -9.57 7.70 32.92
CA ASN A 26 -8.83 6.50 32.60
C ASN A 26 -9.75 5.30 32.87
N VAL A 27 -10.25 4.67 31.86
CA VAL A 27 -10.86 3.36 31.98
C VAL A 27 -9.73 2.34 31.93
N VAL A 28 -9.27 1.92 33.10
CA VAL A 28 -8.23 0.88 33.23
C VAL A 28 -8.93 -0.47 33.17
N LEU A 29 -8.65 -1.24 32.14
CA LEU A 29 -9.19 -2.58 31.95
C LEU A 29 -8.19 -3.61 32.44
N ASN A 30 -8.60 -4.38 33.43
CA ASN A 30 -7.72 -5.33 34.11
C ASN A 30 -7.65 -6.71 33.49
N ASP A 31 -8.31 -6.95 32.33
CA ASP A 31 -8.34 -8.28 31.76
C ASP A 31 -8.42 -8.28 30.23
N THR A 32 -7.55 -9.07 29.62
CA THR A 32 -7.22 -9.08 28.19
C THR A 32 -8.34 -9.59 27.25
N LEU A 33 -9.29 -10.33 27.78
CA LEU A 33 -10.46 -10.79 27.03
C LEU A 33 -11.56 -9.71 26.91
N SER A 34 -11.57 -8.75 27.84
CA SER A 34 -12.54 -7.65 27.85
C SER A 34 -12.29 -6.61 26.76
N GLU A 35 -11.05 -6.42 26.35
CA GLU A 35 -10.65 -5.37 25.40
C GLU A 35 -11.24 -5.58 24.01
N HIS A 36 -11.22 -6.80 23.50
CA HIS A 36 -11.89 -7.17 22.25
C HIS A 36 -13.39 -6.89 22.30
N SER A 37 -14.00 -7.19 23.42
CA SER A 37 -15.41 -6.94 23.67
C SER A 37 -15.74 -5.46 23.73
N ILE A 38 -14.88 -4.64 24.33
CA ILE A 38 -15.09 -3.20 24.44
C ILE A 38 -14.92 -2.52 23.08
N MET A 39 -13.87 -2.86 22.32
CA MET A 39 -13.71 -2.36 20.96
C MET A 39 -14.90 -2.75 20.07
N ALA A 40 -15.39 -3.98 20.20
CA ALA A 40 -16.60 -4.43 19.49
C ALA A 40 -17.85 -3.63 19.90
N GLN A 41 -17.97 -3.27 21.18
CA GLN A 41 -19.07 -2.42 21.65
C GLN A 41 -18.97 -1.00 21.08
N ILE A 42 -17.78 -0.37 21.10
CA ILE A 42 -17.56 0.95 20.52
C ILE A 42 -17.86 0.93 19.02
N THR A 43 -17.42 -0.11 18.31
CA THR A 43 -17.63 -0.26 16.86
C THR A 43 -19.12 -0.39 16.50
N LYS A 44 -19.94 -0.96 17.37
CA LYS A 44 -21.41 -1.00 17.18
C LYS A 44 -22.06 0.40 17.18
N HIS A 45 -21.38 1.37 17.77
CA HIS A 45 -21.82 2.76 17.82
C HIS A 45 -20.99 3.66 16.88
N ALA A 46 -20.47 3.10 15.77
CA ALA A 46 -19.65 3.83 14.81
C ALA A 46 -20.36 5.05 14.20
N ASP A 47 -21.69 5.00 14.10
CA ASP A 47 -22.57 6.11 13.68
C ASP A 47 -22.54 7.31 14.63
N GLN A 48 -22.16 7.09 15.90
CA GLN A 48 -22.05 8.12 16.94
C GLN A 48 -20.60 8.65 17.08
N LEU A 49 -19.65 8.06 16.35
CA LEU A 49 -18.27 8.49 16.34
C LEU A 49 -18.04 9.55 15.26
N TYR A 50 -17.57 10.71 15.66
CA TYR A 50 -17.28 11.81 14.75
C TYR A 50 -15.81 12.20 14.81
N LEU A 51 -15.19 12.43 13.66
CA LEU A 51 -13.86 12.99 13.60
C LEU A 51 -13.94 14.49 13.93
N PRO A 52 -13.40 14.95 15.07
CA PRO A 52 -13.56 16.30 15.50
C PRO A 52 -12.90 17.29 14.53
N ARG A 53 -13.55 18.45 14.35
CA ARG A 53 -13.12 19.49 13.41
C ARG A 53 -11.67 19.95 13.60
N PRO A 54 -11.18 20.24 14.82
CA PRO A 54 -9.82 20.74 15.00
C PRO A 54 -8.71 19.78 14.54
N PRO A 55 -8.68 18.49 14.93
CA PRO A 55 -7.66 17.56 14.42
C PRO A 55 -7.80 17.32 12.92
N ARG A 56 -9.02 17.20 12.39
CA ARG A 56 -9.25 17.06 10.95
C ARG A 56 -8.71 18.25 10.17
N TRP A 57 -8.95 19.48 10.67
CA TRP A 57 -8.42 20.69 10.06
C TRP A 57 -6.89 20.73 10.13
N ALA A 58 -6.30 20.42 11.28
CA ALA A 58 -4.84 20.39 11.45
C ALA A 58 -4.16 19.43 10.46
N LEU A 59 -4.73 18.26 10.24
CA LEU A 59 -4.24 17.30 9.21
C LEU A 59 -4.31 17.90 7.80
N LEU A 60 -5.46 18.45 7.41
CA LEU A 60 -5.63 19.08 6.11
C LEU A 60 -4.69 20.26 5.89
N HIS A 61 -4.57 21.13 6.90
CA HIS A 61 -3.74 22.32 6.84
C HIS A 61 -2.25 21.98 6.78
N ASN A 62 -1.78 21.11 7.66
CA ASN A 62 -0.36 20.79 7.80
C ASN A 62 0.12 19.76 6.79
N ALA A 63 -0.57 18.59 6.69
CA ALA A 63 -0.12 17.49 5.83
C ALA A 63 -0.46 17.70 4.36
N PHE A 64 -1.56 18.40 4.06
CA PHE A 64 -2.05 18.57 2.69
C PHE A 64 -2.11 20.05 2.25
N SER A 65 -1.47 20.96 3.00
CA SER A 65 -1.30 22.39 2.66
C SER A 65 -2.59 23.12 2.36
N MET A 66 -3.72 22.73 3.00
CA MET A 66 -4.98 23.45 2.88
C MET A 66 -4.81 24.90 3.39
N SER A 67 -5.23 25.87 2.59
CA SER A 67 -5.13 27.29 2.97
C SER A 67 -6.16 27.68 4.02
N GLY A 68 -5.80 28.58 4.96
CA GLY A 68 -6.67 28.97 6.07
C GLY A 68 -8.01 29.59 5.63
N ASN A 69 -8.03 30.28 4.48
CA ASN A 69 -9.27 30.85 3.92
C ASN A 69 -10.24 29.79 3.35
N ALA A 70 -9.76 28.55 3.12
CA ALA A 70 -10.60 27.46 2.64
C ALA A 70 -11.26 26.67 3.79
N GLU A 71 -10.97 26.97 5.06
CA GLU A 71 -11.55 26.24 6.19
C GLU A 71 -13.07 26.29 6.18
N LYS A 72 -13.64 27.48 6.14
CA LYS A 72 -15.09 27.65 6.16
C LYS A 72 -15.75 27.01 4.94
N PRO A 73 -15.36 27.32 3.68
CA PRO A 73 -15.93 26.65 2.51
C PRO A 73 -15.85 25.12 2.55
N TYR A 74 -14.72 24.56 3.02
CA TYR A 74 -14.55 23.12 3.13
C TYR A 74 -15.54 22.49 4.12
N PHE A 75 -15.72 23.08 5.31
CA PHE A 75 -16.66 22.54 6.29
C PHE A 75 -18.12 22.84 5.97
N ASP A 76 -18.39 23.88 5.19
CA ASP A 76 -19.75 24.19 4.70
C ASP A 76 -20.24 23.15 3.69
N ILE A 77 -19.35 22.54 2.90
CA ILE A 77 -19.66 21.36 2.07
C ILE A 77 -20.06 20.16 2.96
N GLY A 78 -19.51 20.08 4.17
CA GLY A 78 -19.91 19.13 5.20
C GLY A 78 -19.75 17.68 4.78
N VAL A 79 -20.87 16.96 4.73
CA VAL A 79 -20.90 15.52 4.41
C VAL A 79 -20.94 15.21 2.90
N ALA A 80 -21.01 16.21 2.03
CA ALA A 80 -21.12 15.97 0.59
C ALA A 80 -19.85 15.33 0.01
N ILE A 81 -18.64 15.77 0.46
CA ILE A 81 -17.37 15.16 0.04
C ILE A 81 -17.27 13.70 0.51
N PRO A 82 -17.44 13.37 1.82
CA PRO A 82 -17.45 11.98 2.27
C PRO A 82 -18.48 11.12 1.54
N LYS A 83 -19.70 11.64 1.29
CA LYS A 83 -20.73 10.90 0.54
C LYS A 83 -20.31 10.62 -0.89
N ALA A 84 -19.75 11.59 -1.61
CA ALA A 84 -19.28 11.40 -2.98
C ALA A 84 -18.15 10.37 -3.03
N VAL A 85 -17.19 10.44 -2.09
CA VAL A 85 -16.11 9.46 -1.99
C VAL A 85 -16.64 8.06 -1.66
N VAL A 86 -17.60 7.96 -0.73
CA VAL A 86 -18.24 6.68 -0.38
C VAL A 86 -18.98 6.11 -1.59
N ALA A 87 -19.78 6.92 -2.30
CA ALA A 87 -20.51 6.46 -3.49
C ALA A 87 -19.56 5.85 -4.53
N ASP A 88 -18.45 6.53 -4.85
CA ASP A 88 -17.52 6.05 -5.88
C ASP A 88 -16.64 4.88 -5.43
N LEU A 89 -16.23 4.85 -4.15
CA LEU A 89 -15.26 3.89 -3.67
C LEU A 89 -15.86 2.73 -2.85
N TYR A 90 -17.13 2.82 -2.43
CA TYR A 90 -17.82 1.77 -1.69
C TYR A 90 -19.04 1.23 -2.45
N ASP A 91 -19.98 2.11 -2.82
CA ASP A 91 -21.25 1.69 -3.38
C ASP A 91 -21.14 1.40 -4.89
N GLU A 92 -20.33 2.20 -5.60
CA GLU A 92 -20.09 2.09 -7.04
C GLU A 92 -18.66 1.63 -7.36
N MET A 93 -18.01 0.90 -6.46
CA MET A 93 -16.61 0.50 -6.66
C MET A 93 -16.38 -0.47 -7.82
N LEU A 94 -17.42 -1.16 -8.29
CA LEU A 94 -17.28 -2.18 -9.34
C LEU A 94 -16.73 -1.64 -10.66
N PRO A 95 -17.23 -0.52 -11.23
CA PRO A 95 -16.66 0.03 -12.45
C PRO A 95 -15.19 0.45 -12.27
N LEU A 96 -14.88 1.07 -11.12
CA LEU A 96 -13.53 1.50 -10.78
C LEU A 96 -12.60 0.29 -10.62
N MET A 97 -13.08 -0.74 -9.93
CA MET A 97 -12.31 -1.96 -9.72
C MET A 97 -12.11 -2.76 -11.01
N SER A 98 -13.13 -2.81 -11.88
CA SER A 98 -13.03 -3.45 -13.21
C SER A 98 -11.96 -2.78 -14.06
N SER A 99 -11.92 -1.44 -14.10
CA SER A 99 -10.85 -0.69 -14.79
C SER A 99 -9.48 -1.00 -14.20
N THR A 100 -9.37 -1.03 -12.88
CA THR A 100 -8.10 -1.35 -12.19
C THR A 100 -7.64 -2.79 -12.45
N LEU A 101 -8.56 -3.77 -12.44
CA LEU A 101 -8.25 -5.16 -12.76
C LEU A 101 -7.77 -5.34 -14.22
N HIS A 102 -8.35 -4.56 -15.14
CA HIS A 102 -7.90 -4.52 -16.52
C HIS A 102 -6.45 -3.99 -16.60
N THR A 103 -6.17 -2.83 -16.00
CA THR A 103 -4.82 -2.25 -15.94
C THR A 103 -3.82 -3.22 -15.27
N LEU A 104 -4.23 -3.91 -14.20
CA LEU A 104 -3.39 -4.91 -13.54
C LEU A 104 -3.12 -6.12 -14.43
N SER A 105 -4.11 -6.61 -15.19
CA SER A 105 -3.92 -7.74 -16.10
C SER A 105 -2.93 -7.44 -17.22
N GLU A 106 -2.84 -6.18 -17.65
CA GLU A 106 -1.89 -5.70 -18.66
C GLU A 106 -0.50 -5.42 -18.08
N SER A 107 -0.42 -4.81 -16.89
CA SER A 107 0.86 -4.37 -16.31
C SER A 107 1.59 -5.44 -15.49
N LEU A 108 0.88 -6.39 -14.87
CA LEU A 108 1.49 -7.45 -14.06
C LEU A 108 2.48 -8.35 -14.82
N PRO A 109 2.26 -8.70 -16.10
CA PRO A 109 3.25 -9.43 -16.91
C PRO A 109 4.59 -8.70 -17.05
N ASP A 110 4.55 -7.37 -16.98
CA ASP A 110 5.69 -6.48 -17.11
C ASP A 110 6.14 -5.87 -15.78
N PHE A 111 5.76 -6.49 -14.65
CA PHE A 111 6.24 -6.10 -13.31
C PHE A 111 7.78 -6.03 -13.26
N VAL A 112 8.47 -6.95 -13.96
CA VAL A 112 9.86 -6.86 -14.36
C VAL A 112 9.98 -7.29 -15.82
N THR A 113 10.52 -6.41 -16.68
CA THR A 113 10.58 -6.66 -18.14
C THR A 113 11.79 -7.46 -18.55
N PHE A 114 12.83 -7.54 -17.72
CA PHE A 114 14.14 -8.13 -18.04
C PHE A 114 14.85 -7.45 -19.22
N ASN A 115 14.59 -6.17 -19.40
CA ASN A 115 15.33 -5.37 -20.39
C ASN A 115 16.69 -4.92 -19.81
N SER A 116 17.75 -5.17 -20.55
CA SER A 116 19.11 -4.75 -20.17
C SER A 116 19.34 -3.25 -20.37
N SER A 117 18.58 -2.64 -21.27
CA SER A 117 18.65 -1.21 -21.58
C SER A 117 17.76 -0.42 -20.63
N ILE A 118 18.30 0.55 -19.91
CA ILE A 118 17.55 1.46 -19.04
C ILE A 118 16.44 2.20 -19.79
N VAL A 119 16.63 2.46 -21.09
CA VAL A 119 15.64 3.18 -21.91
C VAL A 119 14.39 2.32 -22.11
N ASP A 120 14.56 1.00 -22.22
CA ASP A 120 13.48 0.04 -22.46
C ASP A 120 12.86 -0.51 -21.17
N GLN A 121 13.40 -0.13 -20.00
CA GLN A 121 12.83 -0.48 -18.71
C GLN A 121 11.62 0.40 -18.39
N MET A 122 10.62 -0.18 -17.72
CA MET A 122 9.50 0.57 -17.17
C MET A 122 9.96 1.58 -16.11
N GLN A 123 9.18 2.62 -15.88
CA GLN A 123 9.52 3.66 -14.92
C GLN A 123 9.76 3.09 -13.51
N TRP A 124 8.91 2.17 -13.08
CA TRP A 124 9.03 1.52 -11.75
C TRP A 124 10.29 0.67 -11.62
N GLU A 125 10.79 0.08 -12.72
CA GLU A 125 12.04 -0.66 -12.71
C GLU A 125 13.24 0.26 -12.50
N ARG A 126 13.26 1.41 -13.18
CA ARG A 126 14.33 2.41 -13.03
C ARG A 126 14.43 2.97 -11.60
N VAL A 127 13.27 3.27 -10.98
CA VAL A 127 13.22 3.77 -9.60
C VAL A 127 13.63 2.69 -8.60
N ALA A 128 13.30 1.43 -8.89
CA ALA A 128 13.65 0.28 -8.05
C ALA A 128 15.09 -0.22 -8.25
N ASP A 129 15.86 0.41 -9.14
CA ASP A 129 17.24 0.03 -9.42
C ASP A 129 17.33 -1.44 -9.85
N VAL A 130 16.52 -1.81 -10.87
CA VAL A 130 16.46 -3.16 -11.40
C VAL A 130 17.72 -3.45 -12.21
N GLU A 131 18.48 -4.44 -11.75
CA GLU A 131 19.69 -4.93 -12.39
C GLU A 131 19.49 -6.37 -12.87
N LEU A 132 19.76 -6.63 -14.13
CA LEU A 132 19.74 -8.01 -14.64
C LEU A 132 21.01 -8.75 -14.23
N SER A 133 20.85 -9.99 -13.85
CA SER A 133 21.99 -10.89 -13.74
C SER A 133 22.29 -11.45 -15.13
N ASP A 134 23.47 -11.15 -15.66
CA ASP A 134 23.88 -11.59 -17.01
C ASP A 134 23.64 -13.08 -17.23
N GLY A 135 22.92 -13.40 -18.31
CA GLY A 135 22.61 -14.78 -18.73
C GLY A 135 21.54 -15.48 -17.92
N THR A 136 20.81 -14.79 -17.04
CA THR A 136 19.70 -15.37 -16.28
C THR A 136 18.40 -14.62 -16.50
N SER A 137 17.29 -15.33 -16.31
CA SER A 137 15.93 -14.79 -16.29
C SER A 137 15.57 -14.23 -14.89
N GLU A 138 16.57 -13.73 -14.16
CA GLU A 138 16.44 -13.15 -12.82
C GLU A 138 16.92 -11.71 -12.83
N ALA A 139 16.22 -10.86 -12.08
CA ALA A 139 16.60 -9.47 -11.85
C ALA A 139 16.72 -9.19 -10.35
N GLU A 140 17.71 -8.40 -9.95
CA GLU A 140 17.85 -7.88 -8.60
C GLU A 140 17.29 -6.48 -8.51
N CYS A 141 16.51 -6.17 -7.46
CA CYS A 141 15.90 -4.84 -7.30
C CYS A 141 15.61 -4.52 -5.84
N ASN A 142 15.27 -3.26 -5.59
CA ASN A 142 14.75 -2.76 -4.31
C ASN A 142 13.25 -3.01 -4.25
N LEU A 143 12.81 -3.94 -3.39
CA LEU A 143 11.42 -4.44 -3.39
C LEU A 143 10.40 -3.37 -3.05
N PHE A 144 10.67 -2.52 -2.04
CA PHE A 144 9.70 -1.48 -1.65
C PHE A 144 9.55 -0.43 -2.73
N ALA A 145 10.64 0.01 -3.34
CA ALA A 145 10.60 0.97 -4.44
C ALA A 145 9.83 0.41 -5.64
N LEU A 146 10.08 -0.85 -6.01
CA LEU A 146 9.36 -1.53 -7.10
C LEU A 146 7.86 -1.60 -6.82
N VAL A 147 7.47 -2.08 -5.64
CA VAL A 147 6.06 -2.20 -5.23
C VAL A 147 5.39 -0.83 -5.18
N ASN A 148 6.06 0.20 -4.65
CA ASN A 148 5.51 1.55 -4.55
C ASN A 148 5.18 2.14 -5.93
N GLU A 149 6.14 2.14 -6.82
CA GLU A 149 5.96 2.72 -8.16
C GLU A 149 4.95 1.91 -8.98
N PHE A 150 5.06 0.58 -8.98
CA PHE A 150 4.13 -0.30 -9.68
C PHE A 150 2.69 -0.15 -9.19
N CYS A 151 2.47 -0.21 -7.86
CA CYS A 151 1.13 -0.06 -7.30
C CYS A 151 0.52 1.30 -7.61
N CYS A 152 1.29 2.38 -7.49
CA CYS A 152 0.79 3.71 -7.84
C CYS A 152 0.42 3.80 -9.32
N ASN A 153 1.22 3.21 -10.21
CA ASN A 153 0.92 3.18 -11.64
C ASN A 153 -0.34 2.37 -11.98
N ALA A 154 -0.67 1.35 -11.20
CA ALA A 154 -1.88 0.56 -11.40
C ALA A 154 -3.13 1.18 -10.76
N ILE A 155 -2.98 1.82 -9.58
CA ILE A 155 -4.11 2.30 -8.76
C ILE A 155 -4.56 3.70 -9.17
N LEU A 156 -3.63 4.60 -9.51
CA LEU A 156 -3.94 6.02 -9.62
C LEU A 156 -4.64 6.42 -10.91
N PRO A 157 -4.31 5.87 -12.11
CA PRO A 157 -4.97 6.26 -13.34
C PRO A 157 -6.49 6.15 -13.32
N PRO A 158 -7.11 5.07 -12.82
CA PRO A 158 -8.56 4.98 -12.72
C PRO A 158 -9.19 6.03 -11.79
N ILE A 159 -8.45 6.55 -10.81
CA ILE A 159 -8.96 7.51 -9.81
C ILE A 159 -8.82 8.95 -10.28
N ILE A 160 -7.63 9.31 -10.78
CA ILE A 160 -7.26 10.71 -11.10
C ILE A 160 -7.07 10.96 -12.58
N GLY A 161 -7.08 9.93 -13.42
CA GLY A 161 -6.89 9.99 -14.87
C GLY A 161 -5.49 9.63 -15.32
N ALA A 162 -5.39 8.88 -16.43
CA ALA A 162 -4.12 8.38 -16.99
C ALA A 162 -3.20 9.55 -17.41
N GLN A 163 -3.74 10.54 -18.11
CA GLN A 163 -2.95 11.68 -18.59
C GLN A 163 -2.21 12.43 -17.46
N PHE A 164 -2.85 12.60 -16.29
CA PHE A 164 -2.19 13.26 -15.16
C PHE A 164 -1.07 12.38 -14.60
N THR A 165 -1.30 11.08 -14.45
CA THR A 165 -0.29 10.15 -13.94
C THR A 165 0.92 10.04 -14.86
N GLU A 166 0.73 10.03 -16.16
CA GLU A 166 1.80 10.02 -17.16
C GLU A 166 2.60 11.34 -17.17
N SER A 167 1.91 12.47 -17.01
CA SER A 167 2.58 13.80 -16.99
C SER A 167 3.36 14.04 -15.69
N TYR A 168 3.04 13.36 -14.58
CA TYR A 168 3.70 13.54 -13.29
C TYR A 168 4.46 12.28 -12.85
N GLN A 169 5.57 12.01 -13.50
CA GLN A 169 6.40 10.82 -13.28
C GLN A 169 6.93 10.66 -11.84
N LEU A 170 7.02 11.72 -11.05
CA LEU A 170 7.48 11.66 -9.65
C LEU A 170 6.34 11.43 -8.65
N LEU A 171 5.10 11.20 -9.11
CA LEU A 171 3.92 11.11 -8.25
C LEU A 171 4.08 10.06 -7.14
N ALA A 172 4.45 8.85 -7.49
CA ALA A 172 4.61 7.74 -6.54
C ALA A 172 5.76 8.00 -5.55
N THR A 173 6.91 8.45 -6.06
CA THR A 173 8.07 8.82 -5.23
C THR A 173 7.73 9.95 -4.26
N ASP A 174 6.99 10.98 -4.69
CA ASP A 174 6.60 12.10 -3.83
C ASP A 174 5.57 11.70 -2.78
N LEU A 175 4.61 10.82 -3.12
CA LEU A 175 3.67 10.24 -2.16
C LEU A 175 4.40 9.40 -1.10
N ALA A 176 5.37 8.57 -1.49
CA ALA A 176 6.18 7.79 -0.56
C ALA A 176 7.04 8.68 0.36
N ALA A 177 7.63 9.75 -0.19
CA ALA A 177 8.41 10.70 0.60
C ALA A 177 7.55 11.43 1.64
N LEU A 178 6.35 11.88 1.26
CA LEU A 178 5.38 12.50 2.18
C LEU A 178 4.97 11.50 3.26
N ASN A 179 4.60 10.26 2.88
CA ASN A 179 4.18 9.22 3.80
C ASN A 179 5.28 8.86 4.81
N SER A 180 6.55 8.83 4.40
CA SER A 180 7.68 8.49 5.27
C SER A 180 7.92 9.47 6.42
N ARG A 181 7.36 10.68 6.36
CA ARG A 181 7.48 11.74 7.37
C ARG A 181 6.11 12.35 7.71
N TYR A 182 5.06 11.61 7.42
CA TYR A 182 3.68 12.07 7.53
C TYR A 182 3.39 12.73 8.88
N TRP A 183 3.71 12.07 9.99
CA TRP A 183 3.41 12.61 11.33
C TRP A 183 4.19 13.87 11.66
N ALA A 184 5.44 13.99 11.21
CA ALA A 184 6.21 15.21 11.41
C ALA A 184 5.61 16.39 10.63
N VAL A 185 5.12 16.13 9.41
CA VAL A 185 4.44 17.14 8.59
C VAL A 185 3.05 17.45 9.16
N ALA A 186 2.28 16.44 9.53
CA ALA A 186 0.92 16.58 10.08
C ALA A 186 0.89 17.36 11.41
N LEU A 187 1.91 17.20 12.24
CA LEU A 187 2.10 17.98 13.48
C LEU A 187 2.57 19.43 13.21
N GLY A 188 2.80 19.80 11.95
CA GLY A 188 3.24 21.14 11.60
C GLY A 188 4.68 21.45 12.02
N LEU A 189 5.55 20.44 12.15
CA LEU A 189 6.94 20.68 12.53
C LEU A 189 7.66 21.52 11.46
N PRO A 190 8.49 22.48 11.88
CA PRO A 190 9.26 23.30 10.95
C PRO A 190 10.12 22.42 10.03
N ARG A 191 10.17 22.77 8.73
CA ARG A 191 10.90 22.00 7.70
C ARG A 191 12.37 21.79 7.99
N LEU A 192 12.98 22.69 8.76
CA LEU A 192 14.37 22.66 9.18
C LEU A 192 14.58 21.95 10.52
N SER A 193 13.54 21.33 11.09
CA SER A 193 13.70 20.47 12.26
C SER A 193 14.72 19.36 11.97
N PRO A 194 15.54 18.94 12.95
CA PRO A 194 16.61 17.96 12.76
C PRO A 194 16.07 16.54 12.62
N ILE A 195 15.08 16.36 11.74
CA ILE A 195 14.47 15.07 11.40
C ILE A 195 14.94 14.69 9.99
N PRO A 196 15.73 13.62 9.85
CA PRO A 196 16.21 13.18 8.56
C PRO A 196 15.06 12.93 7.58
N GLY A 197 15.15 13.50 6.37
CA GLY A 197 14.13 13.35 5.32
C GLY A 197 12.96 14.33 5.40
N LEU A 198 12.76 15.08 6.47
CA LEU A 198 11.67 16.05 6.59
C LEU A 198 11.74 17.18 5.53
N PRO A 199 12.91 17.77 5.20
CA PRO A 199 12.98 18.75 4.12
C PRO A 199 12.55 18.17 2.76
N GLY A 200 12.92 16.92 2.47
CA GLY A 200 12.49 16.20 1.26
C GLY A 200 10.98 16.00 1.21
N ALA A 201 10.38 15.51 2.29
CA ALA A 201 8.93 15.32 2.39
C ALA A 201 8.16 16.64 2.22
N ALA A 202 8.66 17.74 2.80
CA ALA A 202 8.05 19.07 2.63
C ALA A 202 8.18 19.60 1.19
N LEU A 203 9.26 19.25 0.47
CA LEU A 203 9.40 19.58 -0.95
C LEU A 203 8.43 18.74 -1.80
N SER A 204 8.33 17.44 -1.53
CA SER A 204 7.39 16.54 -2.20
C SER A 204 5.93 16.98 -1.99
N GLN A 205 5.55 17.35 -0.77
CA GLN A 205 4.25 17.95 -0.48
C GLN A 205 3.95 19.16 -1.37
N LYS A 206 4.92 20.07 -1.53
CA LYS A 206 4.73 21.25 -2.40
C LYS A 206 4.57 20.88 -3.88
N ARG A 207 5.36 19.92 -4.37
CA ARG A 207 5.25 19.45 -5.76
C ARG A 207 3.90 18.79 -6.01
N LEU A 208 3.45 17.94 -5.08
CA LEU A 208 2.14 17.30 -5.13
C LEU A 208 1.03 18.35 -5.23
N ILE A 209 0.96 19.29 -4.28
CA ILE A 209 -0.07 20.35 -4.30
C ILE A 209 0.00 21.19 -5.57
N HIS A 210 1.19 21.54 -6.05
CA HIS A 210 1.36 22.32 -7.28
C HIS A 210 0.79 21.58 -8.50
N ASN A 211 1.14 20.30 -8.66
CA ASN A 211 0.69 19.50 -9.81
C ASN A 211 -0.83 19.21 -9.73
N PHE A 212 -1.37 18.87 -8.56
CA PHE A 212 -2.81 18.71 -8.40
C PHE A 212 -3.58 20.02 -8.64
N THR A 213 -3.03 21.17 -8.21
CA THR A 213 -3.65 22.48 -8.49
C THR A 213 -3.67 22.77 -10.00
N ARG A 214 -2.58 22.43 -10.72
CA ARG A 214 -2.51 22.55 -12.18
C ARG A 214 -3.55 21.66 -12.84
N MET A 215 -3.65 20.38 -12.43
CA MET A 215 -4.67 19.46 -12.94
C MET A 215 -6.09 20.02 -12.79
N PHE A 216 -6.45 20.57 -11.63
CA PHE A 216 -7.76 21.19 -11.45
C PHE A 216 -7.95 22.47 -12.28
N GLY A 217 -6.88 23.21 -12.54
CA GLY A 217 -6.91 24.33 -13.48
C GLY A 217 -7.26 23.89 -14.90
N GLU A 218 -6.65 22.82 -15.36
CA GLU A 218 -6.89 22.20 -16.68
C GLU A 218 -8.31 21.58 -16.77
N LEU A 219 -8.79 20.92 -15.71
CA LEU A 219 -10.14 20.38 -15.64
C LEU A 219 -11.24 21.46 -15.61
N THR A 220 -10.93 22.64 -15.06
CA THR A 220 -11.89 23.75 -14.95
C THR A 220 -11.93 24.59 -16.23
N ASN A 221 -10.80 24.74 -16.92
CA ASN A 221 -10.64 25.51 -18.14
C ASN A 221 -10.05 24.67 -19.29
N PRO A 222 -10.82 23.81 -19.93
CA PRO A 222 -10.32 22.94 -21.00
C PRO A 222 -9.78 23.71 -22.23
N ALA A 223 -10.10 24.99 -22.38
CA ALA A 223 -9.55 25.84 -23.44
C ALA A 223 -8.05 26.14 -23.30
N VAL A 224 -7.48 26.06 -22.09
CA VAL A 224 -6.05 26.22 -21.85
C VAL A 224 -5.26 24.98 -22.33
N ARG A 225 -5.94 23.86 -22.54
CA ARG A 225 -5.37 22.59 -23.00
C ARG A 225 -5.00 22.59 -24.48
N ARG A 226 -5.47 23.59 -25.27
CA ARG A 226 -5.23 23.70 -26.70
C ARG A 226 -4.23 24.82 -27.02
N VAL A 227 -2.98 24.64 -26.64
CA VAL A 227 -1.89 25.29 -27.38
C VAL A 227 -1.42 24.27 -28.40
N PRO A 228 -1.70 24.44 -29.70
CA PRO A 228 -1.11 23.58 -30.70
C PRO A 228 0.38 23.92 -30.77
N ASP A 229 1.24 22.97 -30.48
CA ASP A 229 2.54 22.96 -31.12
C ASP A 229 2.29 22.67 -32.60
N ASP A 230 2.69 23.62 -33.44
CA ASP A 230 2.41 23.70 -34.86
C ASP A 230 3.15 22.65 -35.68
N ASP A 231 3.17 21.39 -35.33
CA ASP A 231 3.68 20.33 -36.22
C ASP A 231 3.39 18.91 -35.70
N GLU A 232 2.12 18.50 -35.75
CA GLU A 232 1.87 17.07 -35.97
C GLU A 232 0.38 16.87 -36.32
N SER A 233 0.14 16.36 -37.53
CA SER A 233 -1.12 15.80 -37.98
C SER A 233 -1.42 14.53 -37.17
N VAL A 234 -2.00 14.66 -35.99
CA VAL A 234 -2.49 13.53 -35.22
C VAL A 234 -3.83 13.11 -35.77
N SER A 235 -3.85 11.92 -36.41
CA SER A 235 -5.05 11.18 -36.72
C SER A 235 -5.95 11.12 -35.49
N GLY A 236 -7.24 11.45 -35.70
CA GLY A 236 -8.23 11.54 -34.64
C GLY A 236 -8.37 10.25 -33.86
N ASP A 237 -7.65 10.17 -32.77
CA ASP A 237 -7.92 9.25 -31.71
C ASP A 237 -8.83 9.98 -30.71
N GLU A 238 -9.96 9.35 -30.41
CA GLU A 238 -10.97 9.88 -29.49
C GLU A 238 -10.24 10.17 -28.17
N THR A 239 -10.12 11.45 -27.85
CA THR A 239 -9.40 11.92 -26.68
C THR A 239 -10.05 11.34 -25.42
N ASP A 240 -9.25 10.73 -24.56
CA ASP A 240 -9.53 10.26 -23.17
C ASP A 240 -10.21 11.34 -22.27
N ALA A 241 -10.64 12.45 -22.87
CA ALA A 241 -11.26 13.59 -22.20
C ALA A 241 -12.64 13.29 -21.60
N ASP A 242 -13.26 12.17 -21.98
CA ASP A 242 -14.61 11.80 -21.55
C ASP A 242 -14.67 10.69 -20.49
N VAL A 243 -13.51 10.16 -20.04
CA VAL A 243 -13.50 9.16 -18.97
C VAL A 243 -13.85 9.83 -17.64
N VAL A 244 -15.02 9.49 -17.12
CA VAL A 244 -15.49 10.00 -15.83
C VAL A 244 -14.76 9.29 -14.71
N THR A 245 -13.81 9.97 -14.08
CA THR A 245 -13.09 9.47 -12.90
C THR A 245 -13.71 9.98 -11.59
N PRO A 246 -13.44 9.36 -10.43
CA PRO A 246 -13.85 9.91 -9.13
C PRO A 246 -13.42 11.36 -8.92
N VAL A 247 -12.23 11.74 -9.38
CA VAL A 247 -11.74 13.12 -9.25
C VAL A 247 -12.49 14.09 -10.14
N THR A 248 -12.91 13.70 -11.34
CA THR A 248 -13.75 14.56 -12.20
C THR A 248 -15.14 14.78 -11.61
N LYS A 249 -15.71 13.76 -10.95
CA LYS A 249 -16.99 13.90 -10.20
C LYS A 249 -16.81 14.84 -9.00
N LEU A 250 -15.72 14.68 -8.22
CA LEU A 250 -15.39 15.57 -7.11
C LEU A 250 -15.17 17.01 -7.59
N ASN A 251 -14.56 17.23 -8.76
CA ASN A 251 -14.35 18.58 -9.29
C ASN A 251 -15.68 19.29 -9.60
N LYS A 252 -16.71 18.58 -10.06
CA LYS A 252 -18.07 19.15 -10.23
C LYS A 252 -18.63 19.62 -8.88
N LEU A 253 -18.58 18.77 -7.86
CA LEU A 253 -19.01 19.10 -6.49
C LEU A 253 -18.24 20.32 -5.94
N PHE A 254 -16.92 20.35 -6.11
CA PHE A 254 -16.09 21.47 -5.66
C PHE A 254 -16.43 22.78 -6.38
N THR A 255 -16.82 22.70 -7.66
CA THR A 255 -17.20 23.86 -8.45
C THR A 255 -18.56 24.39 -8.02
N GLU A 256 -19.52 23.52 -7.72
CA GLU A 256 -20.85 23.89 -7.20
C GLU A 256 -20.77 24.63 -5.86
N HIS A 257 -19.72 24.40 -5.09
CA HIS A 257 -19.48 25.01 -3.78
C HIS A 257 -18.37 26.07 -3.79
N ASP A 258 -17.93 26.54 -4.95
CA ASP A 258 -16.89 27.58 -5.10
C ASP A 258 -15.58 27.29 -4.33
N LEU A 259 -15.19 26.00 -4.19
CA LEU A 259 -13.95 25.63 -3.50
C LEU A 259 -12.74 26.07 -4.34
N PRO A 260 -11.77 26.81 -3.77
CA PRO A 260 -10.57 27.25 -4.49
C PRO A 260 -9.73 26.07 -5.04
N LEU A 261 -9.08 26.22 -6.20
CA LEU A 261 -8.30 25.16 -6.85
C LEU A 261 -7.27 24.51 -5.92
N ALA A 262 -6.54 25.31 -5.14
CA ALA A 262 -5.57 24.79 -4.17
C ALA A 262 -6.24 23.93 -3.07
N ALA A 263 -7.46 24.28 -2.66
CA ALA A 263 -8.20 23.47 -1.68
C ALA A 263 -8.72 22.16 -2.30
N ARG A 264 -9.16 22.18 -3.57
CA ARG A 264 -9.49 20.96 -4.32
C ARG A 264 -8.30 20.02 -4.38
N ALA A 265 -7.12 20.55 -4.69
CA ALA A 265 -5.85 19.81 -4.70
C ALA A 265 -5.55 19.17 -3.33
N SER A 266 -5.74 19.90 -2.24
CA SER A 266 -5.50 19.39 -0.88
C SER A 266 -6.43 18.23 -0.51
N VAL A 267 -7.74 18.34 -0.82
CA VAL A 267 -8.72 17.27 -0.55
C VAL A 267 -8.41 16.03 -1.39
N THR A 268 -8.12 16.22 -2.67
CA THR A 268 -7.80 15.10 -3.58
C THR A 268 -6.49 14.44 -3.20
N LEU A 269 -5.46 15.22 -2.83
CA LEU A 269 -4.21 14.64 -2.33
C LEU A 269 -4.42 13.83 -1.06
N GLN A 270 -5.29 14.28 -0.14
CA GLN A 270 -5.65 13.49 1.05
C GLN A 270 -6.26 12.14 0.65
N LEU A 271 -7.23 12.13 -0.29
CA LEU A 271 -7.88 10.91 -0.77
C LEU A 271 -6.87 9.93 -1.38
N VAL A 272 -6.06 10.42 -2.32
CA VAL A 272 -5.04 9.62 -3.00
C VAL A 272 -4.00 9.07 -2.02
N HIS A 273 -3.52 9.93 -1.12
CA HIS A 273 -2.56 9.56 -0.10
C HIS A 273 -3.11 8.50 0.86
N ASP A 274 -4.38 8.62 1.27
CA ASP A 274 -5.02 7.65 2.16
C ASP A 274 -5.10 6.25 1.55
N ILE A 275 -5.36 6.15 0.24
CA ILE A 275 -5.36 4.87 -0.48
C ILE A 275 -3.94 4.30 -0.57
N VAL A 276 -3.00 5.08 -1.06
CA VAL A 276 -1.62 4.62 -1.31
C VAL A 276 -0.89 4.28 0.00
N ALA A 277 -1.08 5.10 1.05
CA ALA A 277 -0.44 4.89 2.36
C ALA A 277 -0.91 3.63 3.11
N GLU A 278 -2.02 3.03 2.70
CA GLU A 278 -2.47 1.74 3.23
C GLU A 278 -2.08 0.59 2.29
N VAL A 279 -2.45 0.67 1.00
CA VAL A 279 -2.32 -0.45 0.06
C VAL A 279 -0.86 -0.81 -0.19
N VAL A 280 -0.02 0.17 -0.53
CA VAL A 280 1.38 -0.10 -0.91
C VAL A 280 2.18 -0.77 0.21
N PRO A 281 2.22 -0.25 1.45
CA PRO A 281 2.95 -0.92 2.51
C PRO A 281 2.37 -2.28 2.89
N LEU A 282 1.04 -2.48 2.82
CA LEU A 282 0.44 -3.79 3.08
C LEU A 282 0.86 -4.83 2.03
N VAL A 283 0.88 -4.44 0.76
CA VAL A 283 1.39 -5.31 -0.32
C VAL A 283 2.84 -5.67 -0.04
N PHE A 284 3.70 -4.68 0.22
CA PHE A 284 5.11 -4.91 0.52
C PHE A 284 5.34 -5.86 1.69
N TRP A 285 4.73 -5.59 2.86
CA TRP A 285 4.93 -6.41 4.05
C TRP A 285 4.39 -7.83 3.87
N THR A 286 3.24 -7.97 3.21
CA THR A 286 2.67 -9.30 2.95
C THR A 286 3.55 -10.11 2.02
N LEU A 287 4.02 -9.54 0.92
CA LEU A 287 4.97 -10.20 0.01
C LEU A 287 6.23 -10.63 0.75
N LEU A 288 6.87 -9.68 1.46
CA LEU A 288 8.12 -9.94 2.16
C LEU A 288 7.98 -11.09 3.17
N HIS A 289 6.94 -11.06 4.00
CA HIS A 289 6.75 -12.08 5.03
C HIS A 289 6.33 -13.44 4.48
N VAL A 290 5.45 -13.48 3.48
CA VAL A 290 5.00 -14.73 2.86
C VAL A 290 6.17 -15.43 2.18
N TYR A 291 6.98 -14.70 1.39
CA TYR A 291 8.15 -15.30 0.76
C TYR A 291 9.21 -15.70 1.77
N ALA A 292 9.45 -14.89 2.80
CA ALA A 292 10.39 -15.24 3.88
C ALA A 292 9.94 -16.49 4.66
N SER A 293 8.64 -16.64 4.88
CA SER A 293 8.06 -17.85 5.53
C SER A 293 8.08 -19.08 4.61
N SER A 294 8.18 -18.88 3.31
CA SER A 294 8.19 -19.96 2.30
C SER A 294 9.60 -20.46 1.97
N ASP A 295 10.65 -19.86 2.54
CA ASP A 295 12.04 -20.13 2.19
C ASP A 295 12.73 -21.07 3.20
N GLY A 296 13.56 -21.97 2.69
CA GLY A 296 14.52 -22.76 3.43
C GLY A 296 13.98 -23.49 4.66
N SER A 297 14.57 -23.19 5.83
CA SER A 297 14.16 -23.80 7.10
C SER A 297 12.82 -23.28 7.63
N ALA A 298 12.42 -22.07 7.25
CA ALA A 298 11.16 -21.49 7.66
C ALA A 298 9.97 -22.26 7.06
N ALA A 299 10.09 -22.70 5.79
CA ALA A 299 9.08 -23.50 5.12
C ALA A 299 8.75 -24.81 5.83
N LYS A 300 9.74 -25.41 6.54
CA LYS A 300 9.55 -26.66 7.29
C LYS A 300 8.63 -26.53 8.50
N ALA A 301 8.36 -25.32 8.94
CA ALA A 301 7.39 -25.06 10.01
C ALA A 301 5.95 -25.20 9.58
N PHE A 302 5.68 -25.29 8.27
CA PHE A 302 4.35 -25.35 7.69
C PHE A 302 4.11 -26.69 7.00
N GLU A 303 2.89 -27.20 7.11
CA GLU A 303 2.45 -28.43 6.43
C GLU A 303 2.44 -28.23 4.92
N VAL A 304 2.04 -27.04 4.47
CA VAL A 304 2.08 -26.58 3.08
C VAL A 304 2.82 -25.26 3.01
N ILE A 305 3.72 -25.12 2.05
CA ILE A 305 4.47 -23.87 1.83
C ILE A 305 3.49 -22.72 1.61
N PRO A 306 3.62 -21.58 2.35
CA PRO A 306 2.69 -20.46 2.29
C PRO A 306 2.39 -19.93 0.88
N THR A 307 3.42 -19.73 0.05
CA THR A 307 3.22 -19.30 -1.35
C THR A 307 2.43 -20.30 -2.16
N GLY A 308 2.71 -21.60 -2.03
CA GLY A 308 1.97 -22.65 -2.74
C GLY A 308 0.49 -22.69 -2.35
N LYS A 309 0.17 -22.46 -1.08
CA LYS A 309 -1.21 -22.39 -0.59
C LYS A 309 -1.96 -21.20 -1.18
N ILE A 310 -1.33 -20.00 -1.20
CA ILE A 310 -1.93 -18.80 -1.80
C ILE A 310 -2.19 -19.01 -3.29
N ILE A 311 -1.22 -19.56 -4.02
CA ILE A 311 -1.35 -19.82 -5.47
C ILE A 311 -2.51 -20.76 -5.75
N ALA A 312 -2.64 -21.85 -4.99
CA ALA A 312 -3.74 -22.81 -5.15
C ALA A 312 -5.11 -22.17 -4.86
N GLU A 313 -5.19 -21.33 -3.82
CA GLU A 313 -6.41 -20.66 -3.39
C GLU A 313 -6.86 -19.58 -4.39
N THR A 314 -5.93 -18.82 -4.97
CA THR A 314 -6.24 -17.71 -5.88
C THR A 314 -6.38 -18.10 -7.35
N LYS A 315 -5.84 -19.27 -7.74
CA LYS A 315 -5.86 -19.75 -9.12
C LYS A 315 -7.24 -19.82 -9.79
N PRO A 316 -8.34 -20.20 -9.11
CA PRO A 316 -9.66 -20.22 -9.71
C PRO A 316 -10.16 -18.84 -10.15
N TRP A 317 -9.72 -17.79 -9.47
CA TRP A 317 -10.21 -16.43 -9.64
C TRP A 317 -9.29 -15.51 -10.44
N ALA A 318 -8.01 -15.88 -10.53
CA ALA A 318 -6.99 -15.14 -11.28
C ALA A 318 -5.97 -16.12 -11.89
N PRO A 319 -6.37 -16.95 -12.86
CA PRO A 319 -5.47 -17.90 -13.48
C PRO A 319 -4.38 -17.20 -14.29
N ALA A 320 -3.14 -17.55 -13.98
CA ALA A 320 -2.00 -17.22 -14.81
C ALA A 320 -1.76 -18.32 -15.85
N PHE A 321 -1.34 -17.93 -17.05
CA PHE A 321 -1.07 -18.84 -18.16
C PHE A 321 0.07 -18.32 -19.04
N GLN A 322 0.68 -19.24 -19.80
CA GLN A 322 1.69 -18.92 -20.80
C GLN A 322 1.03 -18.77 -22.16
N PRO A 323 0.96 -17.57 -22.74
CA PRO A 323 0.46 -17.38 -24.10
C PRO A 323 1.33 -18.11 -25.11
N PRO A 324 0.77 -18.52 -26.28
CA PRO A 324 1.55 -19.11 -27.35
C PRO A 324 2.61 -18.12 -27.84
N SER A 325 3.83 -18.61 -27.99
CA SER A 325 4.94 -17.80 -28.50
C SER A 325 4.81 -17.63 -30.01
N ILE A 326 4.99 -16.39 -30.48
CA ILE A 326 5.03 -16.07 -31.91
C ILE A 326 6.29 -16.69 -32.56
N HIS A 327 7.38 -16.75 -31.77
CA HIS A 327 8.65 -17.33 -32.23
C HIS A 327 9.30 -18.13 -31.09
N PRO A 328 9.87 -19.32 -31.36
CA PRO A 328 10.48 -20.16 -30.32
C PRO A 328 11.59 -19.48 -29.51
N SER A 329 12.32 -18.56 -30.14
CA SER A 329 13.41 -17.82 -29.49
C SER A 329 12.95 -16.62 -28.67
N PHE A 330 11.68 -16.23 -28.78
CA PHE A 330 11.10 -15.08 -28.08
C PHE A 330 9.78 -15.52 -27.41
N PRO A 331 9.85 -16.15 -26.23
CA PRO A 331 8.65 -16.54 -25.52
C PRO A 331 7.85 -15.30 -25.12
N SER A 332 6.53 -15.33 -25.36
CA SER A 332 5.64 -14.29 -24.90
C SER A 332 5.71 -14.19 -23.36
N PRO A 333 5.57 -13.02 -22.76
CA PRO A 333 5.46 -12.92 -21.32
C PRO A 333 4.23 -13.70 -20.82
N PRO A 334 4.28 -14.26 -19.59
CA PRO A 334 3.11 -14.90 -19.01
C PRO A 334 1.99 -13.87 -18.84
N ALA A 335 0.75 -14.31 -18.92
CA ALA A 335 -0.42 -13.47 -18.79
C ALA A 335 -1.29 -13.91 -17.61
N ILE A 336 -2.13 -13.01 -17.12
CA ILE A 336 -3.11 -13.27 -16.06
C ILE A 336 -4.45 -12.69 -16.47
N THR A 337 -5.53 -13.33 -16.05
CA THR A 337 -6.89 -12.80 -16.20
C THR A 337 -7.60 -12.87 -14.86
N PHE A 338 -8.25 -11.77 -14.47
CA PHE A 338 -9.06 -11.75 -13.26
C PHE A 338 -10.52 -12.10 -13.59
N ASP A 339 -11.14 -12.87 -12.72
CA ASP A 339 -12.60 -13.08 -12.81
C ASP A 339 -13.32 -11.74 -12.62
N PRO A 340 -14.36 -11.44 -13.41
CA PRO A 340 -15.11 -10.18 -13.28
C PRO A 340 -15.68 -9.93 -11.88
N THR A 341 -15.96 -11.00 -11.11
CA THR A 341 -16.48 -10.92 -9.74
C THR A 341 -15.37 -10.84 -8.69
N PHE A 342 -14.10 -10.81 -9.09
CA PHE A 342 -12.96 -10.87 -8.18
C PHE A 342 -13.04 -9.86 -7.02
N SER A 343 -13.53 -8.65 -7.29
CA SER A 343 -13.65 -7.59 -6.27
C SER A 343 -14.77 -7.82 -5.26
N GLU A 344 -15.72 -8.71 -5.56
CA GLU A 344 -16.86 -9.04 -4.70
C GLU A 344 -16.68 -10.36 -3.95
N LEU A 345 -15.55 -11.04 -4.14
CA LEU A 345 -15.31 -12.33 -3.53
C LEU A 345 -15.30 -12.22 -2.01
N PRO A 346 -16.12 -13.01 -1.33
CA PRO A 346 -16.11 -13.07 0.12
C PRO A 346 -14.79 -13.64 0.66
N ALA A 347 -14.39 -13.19 1.83
CA ALA A 347 -13.10 -13.53 2.43
C ALA A 347 -12.90 -15.04 2.70
N ASP A 348 -13.97 -15.80 2.81
CA ASP A 348 -13.98 -17.25 3.02
C ASP A 348 -13.54 -18.04 1.77
N LEU A 349 -13.55 -17.44 0.59
CA LEU A 349 -13.03 -18.06 -0.64
C LEU A 349 -11.50 -17.99 -0.75
N MET A 350 -10.86 -17.06 -0.07
CA MET A 350 -9.40 -16.91 0.00
C MET A 350 -8.92 -16.70 1.44
N PRO A 351 -9.27 -17.60 2.38
CA PRO A 351 -9.06 -17.39 3.80
C PRO A 351 -7.58 -17.27 4.17
N TYR A 352 -6.70 -17.97 3.48
CA TYR A 352 -5.28 -17.93 3.79
C TYR A 352 -4.62 -16.62 3.34
N LEU A 353 -4.92 -16.14 2.14
CA LEU A 353 -4.41 -14.85 1.67
C LEU A 353 -4.96 -13.71 2.53
N HIS A 354 -6.24 -13.74 2.89
CA HIS A 354 -6.81 -12.79 3.84
C HIS A 354 -6.14 -12.85 5.22
N SER A 355 -5.80 -14.05 5.70
CA SER A 355 -5.05 -14.23 6.94
C SER A 355 -3.67 -13.58 6.85
N CYS A 356 -2.94 -13.75 5.75
CA CYS A 356 -1.64 -13.12 5.53
C CYS A 356 -1.73 -11.59 5.54
N ILE A 357 -2.73 -11.02 4.85
CA ILE A 357 -2.95 -9.56 4.81
C ILE A 357 -3.31 -9.04 6.21
N ASN A 358 -4.20 -9.72 6.91
CA ASN A 358 -4.61 -9.33 8.25
C ASN A 358 -3.48 -9.41 9.27
N GLU A 359 -2.59 -10.40 9.15
CA GLU A 359 -1.39 -10.49 10.00
C GLU A 359 -0.40 -9.36 9.70
N SER A 360 -0.23 -8.98 8.44
CA SER A 360 0.54 -7.79 8.05
C SER A 360 -0.10 -6.53 8.63
N ARG A 361 -1.43 -6.39 8.53
CA ARG A 361 -2.17 -5.27 9.11
C ARG A 361 -2.00 -5.22 10.63
N ARG A 362 -2.10 -6.37 11.32
CA ARG A 362 -1.88 -6.45 12.77
C ARG A 362 -0.50 -5.95 13.19
N LEU A 363 0.55 -6.35 12.47
CA LEU A 363 1.94 -6.00 12.82
C LEU A 363 2.31 -4.56 12.46
N TYR A 364 1.75 -4.04 11.38
CA TYR A 364 2.24 -2.80 10.77
C TYR A 364 1.22 -1.67 10.71
N SER A 365 -0.03 -1.85 11.12
CA SER A 365 -0.94 -0.71 11.21
C SER A 365 -0.40 0.33 12.19
N CYS A 366 -0.52 1.59 11.81
CA CYS A 366 -0.26 2.73 12.67
C CYS A 366 -1.35 3.76 12.36
N SER A 367 -2.28 3.94 13.25
CA SER A 367 -3.26 5.02 13.15
C SER A 367 -3.34 5.73 14.49
N ALA A 368 -3.48 7.05 14.43
CA ALA A 368 -3.78 7.86 15.60
C ALA A 368 -5.11 8.55 15.28
N LEU A 369 -6.20 7.84 15.56
CA LEU A 369 -7.56 8.32 15.32
C LEU A 369 -8.20 8.64 16.65
N THR A 370 -8.49 9.94 16.85
CA THR A 370 -9.27 10.43 17.97
C THR A 370 -10.66 10.77 17.47
N TYR A 371 -11.68 10.15 18.03
CA TYR A 371 -13.08 10.43 17.73
C TYR A 371 -13.73 11.21 18.85
N GLN A 372 -14.74 12.01 18.52
CA GLN A 372 -15.64 12.64 19.46
C GLN A 372 -16.97 11.90 19.43
N LEU A 373 -17.53 11.66 20.60
CA LEU A 373 -18.85 11.05 20.74
C LEU A 373 -19.94 12.09 20.50
N MET A 374 -20.88 11.80 19.62
CA MET A 374 -22.07 12.63 19.38
C MET A 374 -23.18 12.37 20.39
N ALA A 375 -23.21 11.18 20.99
CA ALA A 375 -24.18 10.77 22.01
C ALA A 375 -23.47 9.91 23.06
N PRO A 376 -24.00 9.84 24.28
CA PRO A 376 -23.43 8.99 25.32
C PRO A 376 -23.55 7.51 24.93
N ILE A 377 -22.46 6.77 25.11
CA ILE A 377 -22.46 5.31 24.91
C ILE A 377 -22.17 4.60 26.23
N THR A 378 -22.81 3.43 26.39
CA THR A 378 -22.60 2.60 27.56
C THR A 378 -21.78 1.38 27.18
N ILE A 379 -20.69 1.16 27.90
CA ILE A 379 -19.76 0.04 27.71
C ILE A 379 -19.85 -0.87 28.93
N TYR A 380 -19.92 -2.16 28.69
CA TYR A 380 -19.99 -3.20 29.71
C TYR A 380 -18.68 -4.00 29.75
N ASP A 381 -18.17 -4.26 30.97
CA ASP A 381 -17.11 -5.26 31.15
C ASP A 381 -17.74 -6.65 31.29
N PRO A 382 -17.57 -7.55 30.29
CA PRO A 382 -18.14 -8.89 30.33
C PRO A 382 -17.46 -9.79 31.37
N ASN A 383 -16.29 -9.42 31.89
CA ASN A 383 -15.48 -10.23 32.80
C ASN A 383 -15.61 -9.79 34.27
N SER A 384 -16.35 -8.75 34.56
CA SER A 384 -16.55 -8.31 35.94
C SER A 384 -17.38 -9.33 36.71
N THR A 385 -16.75 -9.96 37.69
CA THR A 385 -17.36 -11.03 38.51
C THR A 385 -18.24 -10.51 39.65
N VAL A 386 -18.21 -9.19 39.94
CA VAL A 386 -18.83 -8.66 41.18
C VAL A 386 -20.06 -7.79 40.90
N LYS A 387 -20.16 -7.12 39.86
CA LYS A 387 -21.29 -6.43 39.21
C LYS A 387 -20.81 -6.08 37.80
N GLN A 388 -21.70 -6.19 36.81
CA GLN A 388 -21.40 -5.64 35.49
C GLN A 388 -20.91 -4.20 35.65
N ASP A 389 -19.57 -4.01 35.65
CA ASP A 389 -19.03 -2.67 35.65
C ASP A 389 -19.44 -2.02 34.34
N THR A 390 -20.22 -0.99 34.47
CA THR A 390 -20.82 -0.26 33.37
C THR A 390 -20.17 1.12 33.35
N TRP A 391 -19.56 1.46 32.23
CA TRP A 391 -19.04 2.82 32.03
C TRP A 391 -19.95 3.56 31.07
N ILE A 392 -20.31 4.76 31.41
CA ILE A 392 -21.00 5.68 30.53
C ILE A 392 -19.95 6.66 30.03
N LEU A 393 -19.73 6.66 28.72
CA LEU A 393 -18.93 7.70 28.06
C LEU A 393 -19.90 8.80 27.62
N ASP A 394 -19.75 9.98 28.18
CA ASP A 394 -20.64 11.09 27.91
C ASP A 394 -20.51 11.60 26.47
N ALA A 395 -21.57 12.22 25.96
CA ALA A 395 -21.49 13.01 24.73
C ALA A 395 -20.38 14.04 24.81
N ASP A 396 -19.80 14.41 23.69
CA ASP A 396 -18.65 15.32 23.57
C ASP A 396 -17.33 14.82 24.19
N SER A 397 -17.29 13.55 24.68
CA SER A 397 -16.03 12.92 25.08
C SER A 397 -15.18 12.54 23.88
N TYR A 398 -13.85 12.63 24.03
CA TYR A 398 -12.91 12.20 23.02
C TYR A 398 -12.39 10.79 23.32
N ILE A 399 -12.39 9.93 22.32
CA ILE A 399 -11.88 8.55 22.41
C ILE A 399 -10.69 8.41 21.46
N ASP A 400 -9.54 8.02 21.99
CA ASP A 400 -8.38 7.64 21.19
C ASP A 400 -8.39 6.12 20.97
N ILE A 401 -8.60 5.72 19.72
CA ILE A 401 -8.75 4.32 19.34
C ILE A 401 -7.46 3.76 18.74
N GLY A 402 -6.66 4.59 18.10
CA GLY A 402 -5.46 4.14 17.40
C GLY A 402 -4.41 3.54 18.32
N LEU A 403 -4.20 4.15 19.49
CA LEU A 403 -3.26 3.64 20.48
C LEU A 403 -3.74 2.30 21.06
N SER A 404 -5.01 2.20 21.40
CA SER A 404 -5.61 0.97 21.92
C SER A 404 -5.46 -0.19 20.93
N GLN A 405 -5.69 0.04 19.63
CA GLN A 405 -5.52 -0.98 18.60
C GLN A 405 -4.07 -1.48 18.51
N SER A 406 -3.08 -0.59 18.62
CA SER A 406 -1.67 -0.96 18.62
C SER A 406 -1.29 -1.82 19.82
N LEU A 407 -1.81 -1.51 21.00
CA LEU A 407 -1.61 -2.28 22.22
C LEU A 407 -2.27 -3.66 22.13
N ILE A 408 -3.52 -3.74 21.69
CA ILE A 408 -4.24 -4.99 21.44
C ILE A 408 -3.45 -5.88 20.48
N ASN A 409 -3.00 -5.33 19.36
CA ASN A 409 -2.26 -6.06 18.33
C ASN A 409 -0.93 -6.63 18.82
N SER A 410 -0.34 -6.06 19.87
CA SER A 410 0.93 -6.49 20.47
C SER A 410 0.76 -7.30 21.77
N SER A 411 -0.46 -7.52 22.22
CA SER A 411 -0.74 -8.26 23.46
C SER A 411 -0.49 -9.77 23.31
N PRO A 412 0.40 -10.38 24.12
CA PRO A 412 0.66 -11.81 24.07
C PRO A 412 -0.52 -12.65 24.57
N ALA A 413 -1.42 -12.06 25.34
CA ALA A 413 -2.61 -12.73 25.83
C ALA A 413 -3.66 -12.92 24.73
N ILE A 414 -3.75 -11.98 23.79
CA ILE A 414 -4.67 -12.05 22.65
C ILE A 414 -4.00 -12.77 21.47
N PHE A 415 -2.74 -12.44 21.20
CA PHE A 415 -1.96 -13.01 20.10
C PHE A 415 -0.71 -13.70 20.64
N PRO A 416 -0.70 -15.04 20.78
CA PRO A 416 0.52 -15.77 21.14
C PRO A 416 1.65 -15.42 20.17
N GLU A 417 2.86 -15.14 20.71
CA GLU A 417 4.01 -14.68 19.95
C GLU A 417 3.71 -13.45 19.08
N PRO A 418 3.29 -12.32 19.67
CA PRO A 418 2.71 -11.20 18.93
C PRO A 418 3.68 -10.52 17.96
N LYS A 419 5.00 -10.73 18.16
CA LYS A 419 6.05 -10.17 17.29
C LYS A 419 6.41 -11.06 16.10
N VAL A 420 5.91 -12.30 16.10
CA VAL A 420 6.18 -13.28 15.04
C VAL A 420 5.06 -13.24 14.01
N TYR A 421 5.43 -13.09 12.75
CA TYR A 421 4.47 -13.18 11.64
C TYR A 421 4.01 -14.63 11.47
N ARG A 422 2.72 -14.85 11.52
CA ARG A 422 2.09 -16.16 11.32
C ARG A 422 1.05 -16.07 10.21
N PRO A 423 1.34 -16.57 9.02
CA PRO A 423 0.46 -16.45 7.85
C PRO A 423 -0.92 -17.13 8.03
N ASP A 424 -1.01 -18.11 8.93
CA ASP A 424 -2.21 -18.88 9.24
C ASP A 424 -3.02 -18.35 10.43
N ARG A 425 -2.58 -17.29 11.11
CA ARG A 425 -3.17 -16.83 12.37
C ARG A 425 -4.68 -16.57 12.28
N PHE A 426 -5.11 -15.96 11.21
CA PHE A 426 -6.51 -15.55 11.00
C PHE A 426 -7.32 -16.51 10.12
N THR A 427 -6.84 -17.72 9.89
CA THR A 427 -7.63 -18.76 9.22
C THR A 427 -8.69 -19.37 10.13
N THR A 428 -8.43 -19.38 11.44
CA THR A 428 -9.31 -19.96 12.46
C THR A 428 -9.86 -18.93 13.45
N ILE A 429 -9.15 -17.79 13.61
CA ILE A 429 -9.54 -16.71 14.52
C ILE A 429 -9.97 -15.53 13.66
N PRO A 430 -11.16 -14.96 13.88
CA PRO A 430 -11.56 -13.76 13.14
C PRO A 430 -10.60 -12.59 13.45
N TYR A 431 -10.32 -11.79 12.44
CA TYR A 431 -9.58 -10.55 12.68
C TYR A 431 -10.42 -9.62 13.58
N PRO A 432 -9.81 -9.00 14.60
CA PRO A 432 -10.55 -8.14 15.52
C PRO A 432 -11.30 -7.03 14.76
N PRO A 433 -12.53 -6.70 15.16
CA PRO A 433 -13.23 -5.58 14.56
C PRO A 433 -12.40 -4.30 14.74
N SER A 434 -12.19 -3.60 13.64
CA SER A 434 -11.52 -2.30 13.63
C SER A 434 -12.57 -1.20 13.59
N THR A 435 -12.37 -0.13 14.33
CA THR A 435 -13.22 1.07 14.27
C THR A 435 -13.05 1.86 12.98
N SER A 436 -11.96 1.62 12.26
CA SER A 436 -11.79 2.05 10.88
C SER A 436 -11.83 0.80 10.00
N PRO A 437 -13.00 0.37 9.53
CA PRO A 437 -13.09 -0.74 8.61
C PRO A 437 -12.22 -0.42 7.40
N SER A 438 -11.40 -1.39 7.00
CA SER A 438 -10.64 -1.25 5.76
C SER A 438 -11.63 -0.96 4.64
N HIS A 439 -11.38 0.12 3.93
CA HIS A 439 -12.19 0.52 2.79
C HIS A 439 -12.32 -0.67 1.82
N PRO A 440 -13.51 -1.12 1.39
CA PRO A 440 -13.66 -2.28 0.52
C PRO A 440 -12.76 -2.19 -0.72
N TYR A 441 -12.70 -1.03 -1.35
CA TYR A 441 -11.83 -0.78 -2.49
C TYR A 441 -10.35 -1.00 -2.17
N LYS A 442 -9.82 -0.49 -1.06
CA LYS A 442 -8.42 -0.70 -0.65
C LYS A 442 -8.12 -2.18 -0.39
N SER A 443 -9.09 -2.90 0.21
CA SER A 443 -8.97 -4.33 0.45
C SER A 443 -8.95 -5.12 -0.85
N ALA A 444 -9.85 -4.81 -1.80
CA ALA A 444 -9.90 -5.43 -3.11
C ALA A 444 -8.62 -5.14 -3.93
N LEU A 445 -8.10 -3.91 -3.89
CA LEU A 445 -6.81 -3.55 -4.51
C LEU A 445 -5.65 -4.38 -3.94
N THR A 446 -5.54 -4.43 -2.62
CA THR A 446 -4.47 -5.20 -1.95
C THR A 446 -4.53 -6.67 -2.35
N LEU A 447 -5.74 -7.25 -2.36
CA LEU A 447 -5.98 -8.63 -2.74
C LEU A 447 -5.61 -8.90 -4.21
N ALA A 448 -6.04 -8.03 -5.13
CA ALA A 448 -5.78 -8.18 -6.56
C ALA A 448 -4.29 -8.10 -6.90
N ILE A 449 -3.59 -7.10 -6.37
CA ILE A 449 -2.16 -6.92 -6.61
C ILE A 449 -1.36 -8.11 -6.07
N LEU A 450 -1.63 -8.52 -4.82
CA LEU A 450 -0.95 -9.67 -4.21
C LEU A 450 -1.22 -10.96 -5.00
N THR A 451 -2.47 -11.19 -5.37
CA THR A 451 -2.86 -12.35 -6.19
C THR A 451 -2.07 -12.37 -7.49
N GLY A 452 -2.03 -11.26 -8.21
CA GLY A 452 -1.30 -11.19 -9.48
C GLY A 452 0.19 -11.45 -9.33
N ILE A 453 0.82 -10.84 -8.32
CA ILE A 453 2.25 -11.05 -8.06
C ILE A 453 2.52 -12.51 -7.66
N PHE A 454 1.73 -13.12 -6.76
CA PHE A 454 1.92 -14.53 -6.39
C PHE A 454 1.67 -15.50 -7.55
N GLN A 455 0.77 -15.20 -8.47
CA GLN A 455 0.48 -16.06 -9.61
C GLN A 455 1.59 -16.01 -10.68
N LEU A 456 2.21 -14.86 -10.92
CA LEU A 456 3.14 -14.64 -12.03
C LEU A 456 4.61 -14.67 -11.61
N TRP A 457 4.93 -14.32 -10.35
CA TRP A 457 6.28 -13.98 -9.96
C TRP A 457 6.78 -14.83 -8.79
N GLU A 458 8.07 -15.03 -8.75
CA GLU A 458 8.79 -15.61 -7.61
C GLU A 458 9.81 -14.61 -7.11
N VAL A 459 9.87 -14.46 -5.78
CA VAL A 459 10.78 -13.53 -5.11
C VAL A 459 11.67 -14.30 -4.16
N ALA A 460 12.96 -14.05 -4.23
CA ALA A 460 13.97 -14.65 -3.38
C ALA A 460 14.88 -13.57 -2.78
N PRO A 461 15.56 -13.82 -1.66
CA PRO A 461 16.45 -12.84 -1.08
C PRO A 461 17.71 -12.67 -1.94
N ALA A 462 18.10 -11.43 -2.24
CA ALA A 462 19.37 -11.17 -2.90
C ALA A 462 20.54 -11.38 -1.93
N PRO A 463 21.71 -11.85 -2.38
CA PRO A 463 22.90 -11.94 -1.56
C PRO A 463 23.34 -10.55 -1.13
N LYS A 464 23.78 -10.41 0.13
CA LYS A 464 24.38 -9.15 0.56
C LYS A 464 25.75 -9.00 -0.10
N LYS A 465 25.86 -8.03 -0.98
CA LYS A 465 27.12 -7.62 -1.58
C LYS A 465 27.82 -6.64 -0.61
N SER A 466 29.06 -6.91 -0.24
CA SER A 466 29.88 -5.94 0.48
C SER A 466 30.45 -4.90 -0.51
N PHE A 467 30.94 -3.77 -0.01
CA PHE A 467 31.63 -2.79 -0.86
C PHE A 467 32.79 -3.42 -1.65
N PHE A 468 33.51 -4.34 -1.03
CA PHE A 468 34.61 -5.08 -1.70
C PHE A 468 34.07 -6.03 -2.80
N ASP A 469 32.89 -6.60 -2.60
CA ASP A 469 32.24 -7.45 -3.63
C ASP A 469 31.89 -6.61 -4.86
N HIS A 470 31.29 -5.44 -4.69
CA HIS A 470 31.01 -4.52 -5.79
C HIS A 470 32.28 -4.05 -6.51
N MET A 471 33.34 -3.73 -5.75
CA MET A 471 34.60 -3.31 -6.33
C MET A 471 35.31 -4.45 -7.09
N ASN A 472 35.21 -5.68 -6.60
CA ASN A 472 35.77 -6.85 -7.27
C ASN A 472 34.92 -7.20 -8.52
N GLU A 473 33.61 -7.12 -8.45
CA GLU A 473 32.69 -7.32 -9.60
C GLU A 473 33.02 -6.32 -10.72
N ALA A 474 33.10 -5.02 -10.40
CA ALA A 474 33.45 -3.99 -11.38
C ALA A 474 34.84 -4.23 -12.00
N ARG A 475 35.79 -4.71 -11.20
CA ARG A 475 37.13 -5.04 -11.69
C ARG A 475 37.14 -6.28 -12.58
N GLU A 476 36.38 -7.32 -12.23
CA GLU A 476 36.23 -8.53 -13.04
C GLU A 476 35.52 -8.24 -14.36
N GLU A 477 34.46 -7.43 -14.33
CA GLU A 477 33.73 -6.98 -15.53
C GLU A 477 34.63 -6.15 -16.45
N ALA A 478 35.41 -5.23 -15.87
CA ALA A 478 36.37 -4.44 -16.65
C ALA A 478 37.45 -5.33 -17.30
N GLN A 479 37.91 -6.37 -16.60
CA GLN A 479 38.88 -7.34 -17.15
C GLN A 479 38.27 -8.20 -18.25
N ILE A 480 37.01 -8.64 -18.11
CA ILE A 480 36.30 -9.40 -19.15
C ILE A 480 36.00 -8.52 -20.34
N GLY A 481 35.60 -7.27 -20.11
CA GLY A 481 35.38 -6.27 -21.17
C GLY A 481 36.63 -5.95 -21.97
N ALA A 482 37.78 -5.84 -21.32
CA ALA A 482 39.09 -5.58 -21.93
C ALA A 482 39.70 -6.80 -22.63
N ALA A 483 39.22 -8.03 -22.32
CA ALA A 483 39.73 -9.24 -22.96
C ALA A 483 39.27 -9.34 -24.42
N ALA A 484 40.16 -9.75 -25.33
CA ALA A 484 39.86 -10.00 -26.72
C ALA A 484 39.08 -11.30 -26.93
N LEU A 485 37.93 -11.43 -26.24
CA LEU A 485 37.03 -12.57 -26.28
C LEU A 485 35.79 -12.27 -27.13
N SER A 486 35.24 -13.28 -27.81
CA SER A 486 33.95 -13.13 -28.49
C SER A 486 32.81 -12.90 -27.47
N ASN A 487 31.69 -12.31 -27.90
CA ASN A 487 30.54 -12.07 -27.02
C ASN A 487 30.02 -13.35 -26.36
N GLU A 488 30.04 -14.49 -27.09
CA GLU A 488 29.65 -15.80 -26.54
C GLU A 488 30.62 -16.30 -25.45
N GLN A 489 31.93 -16.08 -25.64
CA GLN A 489 32.95 -16.46 -24.65
C GLN A 489 32.87 -15.57 -23.40
N LYS A 490 32.52 -14.29 -23.55
CA LYS A 490 32.27 -13.36 -22.45
C LYS A 490 31.05 -13.81 -21.64
N ALA A 491 29.96 -14.16 -22.32
CA ALA A 491 28.76 -14.68 -21.68
C ALA A 491 29.02 -15.99 -20.92
N ALA A 492 29.73 -16.94 -21.52
CA ALA A 492 30.08 -18.22 -20.88
C ALA A 492 30.95 -18.03 -19.63
N LYS A 493 31.87 -17.05 -19.64
CA LYS A 493 32.75 -16.76 -18.51
C LYS A 493 32.01 -16.07 -17.38
N ASN A 494 31.03 -15.22 -17.68
CA ASN A 494 30.15 -14.61 -16.68
C ASN A 494 29.27 -15.68 -16.01
N VAL A 495 28.73 -16.65 -16.76
CA VAL A 495 27.96 -17.79 -16.21
C VAL A 495 28.82 -18.62 -15.26
N GLN A 496 30.07 -18.95 -15.64
CA GLN A 496 30.98 -19.72 -14.78
C GLN A 496 31.34 -18.97 -13.48
N LEU A 497 31.53 -17.65 -13.54
CA LEU A 497 31.78 -16.81 -12.38
C LEU A 497 30.57 -16.79 -11.44
N LYS A 498 29.37 -16.75 -12.00
CA LYS A 498 28.13 -16.80 -11.25
C LYS A 498 27.95 -18.14 -10.53
N GLU A 499 28.12 -19.25 -11.25
CA GLU A 499 28.08 -20.61 -10.65
C GLU A 499 29.11 -20.78 -9.52
N LYS A 500 30.29 -20.19 -9.69
CA LYS A 500 31.33 -20.20 -8.66
C LYS A 500 30.89 -19.44 -7.41
N ARG A 501 30.27 -18.25 -7.57
CA ARG A 501 29.73 -17.44 -6.47
C ARG A 501 28.57 -18.13 -5.76
N GLU A 502 27.71 -18.84 -6.48
CA GLU A 502 26.65 -19.66 -5.89
C GLU A 502 27.20 -20.84 -5.08
N LYS A 503 28.21 -21.51 -5.60
CA LYS A 503 28.91 -22.62 -4.88
C LYS A 503 29.67 -22.15 -3.65
N GLU A 504 30.13 -20.90 -3.62
CA GLU A 504 30.83 -20.29 -2.46
C GLU A 504 29.85 -19.91 -1.33
N GLY A 505 28.57 -20.25 -1.44
CA GLY A 505 27.61 -20.19 -0.32
C GLY A 505 27.08 -18.79 0.01
N LYS A 506 27.20 -17.83 -0.89
CA LYS A 506 26.56 -16.52 -0.75
C LYS A 506 25.06 -16.59 -1.12
N VAL A 507 24.34 -17.49 -0.47
CA VAL A 507 22.86 -17.50 -0.57
C VAL A 507 22.32 -16.29 0.18
N GLY A 508 21.43 -15.54 -0.46
CA GLY A 508 20.73 -14.44 0.17
C GLY A 508 19.95 -14.93 1.40
N LYS A 509 19.87 -14.09 2.42
CA LYS A 509 19.02 -14.35 3.59
C LYS A 509 17.96 -13.26 3.68
N TRP A 510 16.74 -13.66 3.97
CA TRP A 510 15.67 -12.73 4.26
C TRP A 510 16.02 -11.87 5.47
N VAL A 511 15.89 -10.56 5.28
CA VAL A 511 16.09 -9.57 6.34
C VAL A 511 14.83 -8.74 6.39
N ILE A 512 14.08 -8.88 7.48
CA ILE A 512 12.92 -8.03 7.72
C ILE A 512 13.44 -6.67 8.22
N PRO A 513 13.20 -5.57 7.47
CA PRO A 513 13.70 -4.26 7.85
C PRO A 513 12.93 -3.72 9.06
N LYS A 514 13.57 -2.82 9.81
CA LYS A 514 12.85 -2.07 10.84
C LYS A 514 11.76 -1.24 10.21
N ALA A 515 10.62 -1.16 10.86
CA ALA A 515 9.51 -0.33 10.43
C ALA A 515 9.62 1.10 11.01
N ILE A 516 9.13 2.08 10.27
CA ILE A 516 8.92 3.47 10.69
C ILE A 516 7.44 3.82 10.49
N ASP A 517 6.93 4.75 11.29
CA ASP A 517 5.52 5.12 11.21
C ASP A 517 5.22 5.89 9.93
N GLY A 518 4.20 5.42 9.20
CA GLY A 518 3.55 6.10 8.08
C GLY A 518 2.19 6.66 8.51
N ALA A 519 1.36 7.05 7.54
CA ALA A 519 0.02 7.59 7.83
C ALA A 519 -0.95 6.51 8.34
N SER A 520 -1.01 5.37 7.68
CA SER A 520 -1.93 4.25 7.99
C SER A 520 -1.20 2.96 8.31
N VAL A 521 -0.15 2.66 7.57
CA VAL A 521 0.67 1.47 7.71
C VAL A 521 2.14 1.88 7.76
N LYS A 522 2.91 1.20 8.60
CA LYS A 522 4.34 1.43 8.77
C LYS A 522 5.09 1.14 7.48
N LEU A 523 6.09 1.96 7.20
CA LEU A 523 6.99 1.80 6.06
C LEU A 523 8.28 1.10 6.47
N PRO A 524 9.00 0.44 5.56
CA PRO A 524 10.34 -0.03 5.85
C PRO A 524 11.30 1.14 6.04
N LYS A 525 12.15 1.07 7.09
CA LYS A 525 13.19 2.09 7.31
C LYS A 525 14.27 2.09 6.22
N ALA A 526 14.52 0.94 5.65
CA ALA A 526 15.44 0.72 4.54
C ALA A 526 14.81 -0.29 3.60
N ASP A 527 15.07 -0.17 2.32
CA ASP A 527 14.56 -1.12 1.33
C ASP A 527 15.27 -2.48 1.46
N VAL A 528 14.67 -3.50 0.86
CA VAL A 528 15.15 -4.87 0.85
C VAL A 528 15.51 -5.26 -0.58
N ARG A 529 16.79 -5.60 -0.81
CA ARG A 529 17.23 -6.11 -2.10
C ARG A 529 16.76 -7.55 -2.28
N VAL A 530 16.07 -7.82 -3.36
CA VAL A 530 15.50 -9.14 -3.70
C VAL A 530 15.87 -9.52 -5.12
N ARG A 531 15.77 -10.83 -5.40
CA ARG A 531 15.78 -11.39 -6.76
C ARG A 531 14.36 -11.72 -7.17
N ILE A 532 14.01 -11.35 -8.38
CA ILE A 532 12.68 -11.60 -8.96
C ILE A 532 12.87 -12.40 -10.25
N ARG A 533 12.03 -13.42 -10.42
CA ARG A 533 11.93 -14.19 -11.65
C ARG A 533 10.48 -14.51 -12.01
N ARG A 534 10.24 -14.78 -13.27
CA ARG A 534 8.93 -15.25 -13.72
C ARG A 534 8.69 -16.66 -13.20
N ARG A 535 7.45 -16.95 -12.82
CA ARG A 535 7.06 -18.30 -12.41
C ARG A 535 7.08 -19.23 -13.60
N GLU A 536 7.70 -20.39 -13.43
CA GLU A 536 7.78 -21.45 -14.44
C GLU A 536 6.60 -22.42 -14.32
N GLY A 537 6.35 -23.21 -15.38
CA GLY A 537 5.35 -24.27 -15.36
C GLY A 537 3.91 -23.79 -15.42
N LEU A 538 3.67 -22.57 -15.90
CA LEU A 538 2.32 -22.08 -16.13
C LEU A 538 1.61 -22.88 -17.22
N PRO A 539 0.28 -23.11 -17.10
CA PRO A 539 -0.48 -23.83 -18.13
C PRO A 539 -0.43 -23.06 -19.46
N ALA A 540 -0.35 -23.79 -20.57
CA ALA A 540 -0.43 -23.18 -21.89
C ALA A 540 -1.81 -22.55 -22.08
N GLY A 541 -1.85 -21.25 -22.38
CA GLY A 541 -3.06 -20.52 -22.76
C GLY A 541 -3.40 -20.83 -24.22
N GLY A 542 -4.46 -21.61 -24.48
CA GLY A 542 -5.04 -21.73 -25.82
C GLY A 542 -6.04 -20.60 -26.08
N PHE A 543 -6.10 -20.10 -27.31
CA PHE A 543 -7.23 -19.31 -27.83
C PHE A 543 -8.49 -20.19 -27.72
N GLY A 544 -9.21 -20.15 -26.61
CA GLY A 544 -10.40 -20.98 -26.46
C GLY A 544 -10.77 -21.44 -25.05
N MET A 545 -10.36 -20.78 -23.98
CA MET A 545 -11.05 -20.97 -22.71
C MET A 545 -12.46 -20.39 -22.83
N ARG A 546 -13.39 -21.23 -23.35
CA ARG A 546 -14.83 -20.96 -23.30
C ARG A 546 -15.22 -20.81 -21.82
N ARG A 547 -15.85 -19.68 -21.51
CA ARG A 547 -16.64 -19.53 -20.28
C ARG A 547 -17.52 -20.79 -20.15
N VAL A 548 -17.32 -21.54 -19.10
CA VAL A 548 -18.34 -22.47 -18.61
C VAL A 548 -19.37 -21.56 -17.92
N GLY A 549 -20.54 -21.50 -18.53
CA GLY A 549 -21.66 -20.69 -18.07
C GLY A 549 -22.24 -21.15 -16.75
#